data_9c92bd5bcec0ba91e50e591ab591f966
#
_entry.id   9c92bd5bcec0ba91e50e591ab591f966
#
_cell.length_a   1.000
_cell.length_b   1.000
_cell.length_c   1.000
_cell.angle_alpha   90.00
_cell.angle_beta   90.00
_cell.angle_gamma   90.00
#
_symmetry.space_group_name_H-M   'P 1'
#
loop_
_entity.id
_entity.type
_entity.pdbx_description
1 polymer ?
#
loop_
_entity_poly.entity_id
_entity_poly.type
_entity_poly.pdbx_seq_one_letter_code
_entity_poly.pdbx_strand_id
1 'polypeptide(L)'
;MAAPDLRGRLEERGFLISAWSSLTQPELLERMLQGGFDLATFDMQHGMHDEASVGRGIATASHMGMASLVRVPVGGYATVSRVLDYGATGVILPMIESADDARASV
;
A
#
# COMPACT_ATOMS: atom_id res chain seq x y z
N MET A 1 11.62 -14.20 -3.97
CA MET A 1 11.42 -13.73 -2.57
C MET A 1 9.96 -13.96 -2.20
N ALA A 2 9.69 -14.55 -1.06
CA ALA A 2 8.32 -14.75 -0.61
C ALA A 2 7.66 -13.39 -0.30
N ALA A 3 6.36 -13.25 -0.59
CA ALA A 3 5.60 -12.07 -0.21
C ALA A 3 5.59 -11.93 1.32
N PRO A 4 5.68 -10.70 1.87
CA PRO A 4 5.61 -10.51 3.31
C PRO A 4 4.26 -10.99 3.87
N ASP A 5 4.30 -11.74 4.97
CA ASP A 5 3.10 -12.19 5.68
C ASP A 5 2.60 -11.08 6.62
N LEU A 6 1.87 -10.14 6.04
CA LEU A 6 1.36 -8.97 6.78
C LEU A 6 0.34 -9.38 7.84
N ARG A 7 -0.55 -10.33 7.52
CA ARG A 7 -1.56 -10.80 8.46
C ARG A 7 -0.93 -11.50 9.66
N GLY A 8 -0.01 -12.43 9.43
CA GLY A 8 0.67 -13.14 10.51
C GLY A 8 1.45 -12.20 11.42
N ARG A 9 2.14 -11.22 10.84
CA ARG A 9 2.85 -10.21 11.63
C ARG A 9 1.90 -9.36 12.48
N LEU A 10 0.75 -8.98 11.92
CA LEU A 10 -0.26 -8.22 12.67
C LEU A 10 -0.84 -9.03 13.81
N GLU A 11 -1.17 -10.29 13.58
CA GLU A 11 -1.68 -11.20 14.61
C GLU A 11 -0.66 -11.42 15.74
N GLU A 12 0.61 -11.61 15.38
CA GLU A 12 1.69 -11.82 16.35
C GLU A 12 1.97 -10.59 17.21
N ARG A 13 2.03 -9.40 16.60
CA ARG A 13 2.44 -8.17 17.29
C ARG A 13 1.28 -7.33 17.81
N GLY A 14 0.06 -7.52 17.28
CA GLY A 14 -1.11 -6.74 17.64
C GLY A 14 -1.25 -5.41 16.94
N PHE A 15 -0.16 -4.87 16.35
CA PHE A 15 -0.17 -3.64 15.54
C PHE A 15 1.04 -3.60 14.62
N LEU A 16 0.94 -2.81 13.55
CA LEU A 16 2.03 -2.48 12.65
C LEU A 16 2.02 -0.97 12.38
N ILE A 17 3.20 -0.41 12.13
CA ILE A 17 3.35 1.02 11.82
C ILE A 17 3.73 1.15 10.36
N SER A 18 2.91 1.90 9.62
CA SER A 18 3.12 2.14 8.19
C SER A 18 3.75 3.50 7.93
N ALA A 19 4.72 3.53 7.02
CA ALA A 19 5.19 4.78 6.43
C ALA A 19 4.16 5.22 5.37
N TRP A 20 3.43 6.29 5.65
CA TRP A 20 2.41 6.81 4.73
C TRP A 20 3.07 7.72 3.70
N SER A 21 3.09 7.28 2.44
CA SER A 21 3.77 7.96 1.35
C SER A 21 2.78 8.76 0.50
N SER A 22 2.89 10.08 0.56
CA SER A 22 2.14 11.00 -0.29
C SER A 22 3.02 11.65 -1.37
N LEU A 23 4.34 11.56 -1.23
CA LEU A 23 5.33 12.08 -2.19
C LEU A 23 5.91 10.94 -3.01
N THR A 24 6.34 11.25 -4.23
CA THR A 24 6.65 10.22 -5.23
C THR A 24 8.13 9.89 -5.38
N GLN A 25 9.03 10.55 -4.63
CA GLN A 25 10.47 10.30 -4.74
C GLN A 25 10.87 8.98 -4.07
N PRO A 26 11.44 8.02 -4.82
CA PRO A 26 11.88 6.75 -4.25
C PRO A 26 12.95 6.91 -3.16
N GLU A 27 13.84 7.87 -3.30
CA GLU A 27 14.90 8.14 -2.33
C GLU A 27 14.33 8.55 -0.96
N LEU A 28 13.24 9.33 -0.97
CA LEU A 28 12.56 9.70 0.27
C LEU A 28 11.92 8.47 0.92
N LEU A 29 11.28 7.63 0.13
CA LEU A 29 10.69 6.38 0.62
C LEU A 29 11.74 5.48 1.26
N GLU A 30 12.89 5.29 0.62
CA GLU A 30 13.98 4.50 1.19
C GLU A 30 14.40 5.01 2.57
N ARG A 31 14.55 6.33 2.71
CA ARG A 31 14.92 6.93 4.00
C ARG A 31 13.85 6.71 5.06
N MET A 32 12.57 6.85 4.70
CA MET A 32 11.48 6.59 5.62
C MET A 32 11.48 5.13 6.08
N LEU A 33 11.64 4.19 5.16
CA LEU A 33 11.62 2.76 5.49
C LEU A 33 12.84 2.35 6.33
N GLN A 34 14.00 2.96 6.14
CA GLN A 34 15.16 2.75 6.98
C GLN A 34 14.95 3.21 8.44
N GLY A 35 13.94 4.04 8.68
CA GLY A 35 13.59 4.53 10.01
C GLY A 35 12.89 3.52 10.92
N GLY A 36 12.61 2.31 10.43
CA GLY A 36 12.05 1.23 11.27
C GLY A 36 10.56 1.01 11.14
N PHE A 37 9.94 1.46 10.06
CA PHE A 37 8.54 1.15 9.77
C PHE A 37 8.37 -0.32 9.38
N ASP A 38 7.15 -0.84 9.59
CA ASP A 38 6.84 -2.23 9.28
C ASP A 38 6.42 -2.44 7.83
N LEU A 39 5.84 -1.41 7.20
CA LEU A 39 5.36 -1.44 5.83
C LEU A 39 5.26 -0.03 5.27
N ALA A 40 4.99 0.06 3.97
CA ALA A 40 4.70 1.33 3.30
C ALA A 40 3.24 1.37 2.83
N THR A 41 2.62 2.54 2.89
CA THR A 41 1.31 2.78 2.29
C THR A 41 1.41 3.92 1.28
N PHE A 42 0.98 3.68 0.05
CA PHE A 42 0.99 4.66 -1.04
C PHE A 42 -0.41 5.24 -1.21
N ASP A 43 -0.51 6.56 -1.19
CA ASP A 43 -1.79 7.26 -1.23
C ASP A 43 -2.07 7.79 -2.63
N MET A 44 -3.06 7.19 -3.31
CA MET A 44 -3.55 7.63 -4.61
C MET A 44 -4.82 8.48 -4.51
N GLN A 45 -5.40 8.61 -3.30
CA GLN A 45 -6.62 9.42 -3.12
C GLN A 45 -6.30 10.89 -2.86
N HIS A 46 -5.41 11.15 -1.92
CA HIS A 46 -5.05 12.51 -1.49
C HIS A 46 -3.56 12.81 -1.63
N GLY A 47 -2.74 11.82 -1.97
CA GLY A 47 -1.32 12.01 -2.24
C GLY A 47 -1.07 12.38 -3.69
N MET A 48 0.20 12.45 -4.04
CA MET A 48 0.66 12.80 -5.39
C MET A 48 0.91 11.56 -6.27
N HIS A 49 0.60 10.36 -5.77
CA HIS A 49 0.86 9.12 -6.50
C HIS A 49 -0.14 8.89 -7.63
N ASP A 50 0.40 8.39 -8.75
CA ASP A 50 -0.34 7.77 -9.84
C ASP A 50 0.07 6.29 -9.97
N GLU A 51 -0.46 5.57 -10.95
CA GLU A 51 -0.11 4.15 -11.13
C GLU A 51 1.40 3.95 -11.37
N ALA A 52 2.04 4.82 -12.13
CA ALA A 52 3.46 4.71 -12.42
C ALA A 52 4.32 4.92 -11.18
N SER A 53 4.04 5.94 -10.39
CA SER A 53 4.80 6.21 -9.16
C SER A 53 4.55 5.14 -8.09
N VAL A 54 3.33 4.63 -8.00
CA VAL A 54 3.00 3.51 -7.10
C VAL A 54 3.77 2.26 -7.51
N GLY A 55 3.85 1.97 -8.80
CA GLY A 55 4.65 0.83 -9.29
C GLY A 55 6.11 0.92 -8.88
N ARG A 56 6.71 2.10 -8.99
CA ARG A 56 8.09 2.33 -8.52
C ARG A 56 8.21 2.21 -7.00
N GLY A 57 7.24 2.75 -6.27
CA GLY A 57 7.23 2.66 -4.81
C GLY A 57 7.11 1.23 -4.31
N ILE A 58 6.23 0.44 -4.90
CA ILE A 58 6.07 -0.98 -4.57
C ILE A 58 7.39 -1.74 -4.82
N ALA A 59 8.05 -1.48 -5.96
CA ALA A 59 9.34 -2.09 -6.26
C ALA A 59 10.39 -1.72 -5.21
N THR A 60 10.46 -0.46 -4.81
CA THR A 60 11.39 0.01 -3.77
C THR A 60 11.13 -0.69 -2.43
N ALA A 61 9.87 -0.73 -1.99
CA ALA A 61 9.50 -1.40 -0.75
C ALA A 61 9.85 -2.90 -0.81
N SER A 62 9.56 -3.55 -1.93
CA SER A 62 9.86 -4.97 -2.14
C SER A 62 11.36 -5.27 -2.05
N HIS A 63 12.21 -4.42 -2.65
CA HIS A 63 13.66 -4.57 -2.54
C HIS A 63 14.18 -4.43 -1.10
N MET A 64 13.46 -3.69 -0.28
CA MET A 64 13.80 -3.53 1.14
C MET A 64 13.16 -4.62 2.02
N GLY A 65 12.46 -5.60 1.43
CA GLY A 65 11.77 -6.65 2.17
C GLY A 65 10.51 -6.17 2.90
N MET A 66 9.94 -5.04 2.48
CA MET A 66 8.78 -4.43 3.12
C MET A 66 7.49 -4.76 2.37
N ALA A 67 6.43 -5.03 3.14
CA ALA A 67 5.08 -5.08 2.59
C ALA A 67 4.63 -3.70 2.14
N SER A 68 3.68 -3.66 1.21
CA SER A 68 3.09 -2.40 0.74
C SER A 68 1.57 -2.49 0.67
N LEU A 69 0.92 -1.42 1.07
CA LEU A 69 -0.51 -1.18 0.86
C LEU A 69 -0.68 0.00 -0.08
N VAL A 70 -1.77 0.02 -0.82
CA VAL A 70 -2.12 1.15 -1.69
C VAL A 70 -3.54 1.61 -1.34
N ARG A 71 -3.69 2.88 -0.98
CA ARG A 71 -5.02 3.48 -0.89
C ARG A 71 -5.40 3.97 -2.28
N VAL A 72 -6.36 3.28 -2.91
CA VAL A 72 -6.82 3.58 -4.26
C VAL A 72 -7.81 4.74 -4.25
N PRO A 73 -8.06 5.40 -5.40
CA PRO A 73 -9.11 6.41 -5.50
C PRO A 73 -10.50 5.81 -5.27
N VAL A 74 -11.45 6.63 -4.89
CA VAL A 74 -12.86 6.22 -4.76
C VAL A 74 -13.34 5.64 -6.10
N GLY A 75 -13.93 4.44 -6.04
CA GLY A 75 -14.42 3.76 -7.24
C GLY A 75 -13.33 3.17 -8.14
N GLY A 76 -12.09 3.11 -7.68
CA GLY A 76 -10.93 2.69 -8.47
C GLY A 76 -10.74 1.18 -8.61
N TYR A 77 -11.76 0.42 -8.99
CA TYR A 77 -11.65 -1.04 -9.06
C TYR A 77 -10.63 -1.53 -10.08
N ALA A 78 -10.52 -0.87 -11.22
CA ALA A 78 -9.50 -1.20 -12.21
C ALA A 78 -8.10 -0.95 -11.66
N THR A 79 -7.92 0.12 -10.88
CA THR A 79 -6.67 0.43 -10.20
C THR A 79 -6.31 -0.64 -9.18
N VAL A 80 -7.27 -1.18 -8.44
CA VAL A 80 -7.04 -2.29 -7.49
C VAL A 80 -6.34 -3.46 -8.18
N SER A 81 -6.86 -3.91 -9.30
CA SER A 81 -6.27 -5.03 -10.05
C SER A 81 -4.83 -4.70 -10.47
N ARG A 82 -4.60 -3.49 -10.95
CA ARG A 82 -3.26 -3.10 -11.44
C ARG A 82 -2.24 -3.01 -10.32
N VAL A 83 -2.60 -2.41 -9.18
CA VAL A 83 -1.62 -2.31 -8.07
C VAL A 83 -1.32 -3.66 -7.45
N LEU A 84 -2.27 -4.57 -7.41
CA LEU A 84 -2.01 -5.95 -6.99
C LEU A 84 -1.09 -6.67 -7.98
N ASP A 85 -1.26 -6.46 -9.28
CA ASP A 85 -0.36 -7.01 -10.30
C ASP A 85 1.07 -6.45 -10.16
N TYR A 86 1.23 -5.20 -9.72
CA TYR A 86 2.55 -4.62 -9.45
C TYR A 86 3.22 -5.20 -8.21
N GLY A 87 2.49 -5.93 -7.38
CA GLY A 87 3.04 -6.60 -6.20
C GLY A 87 2.63 -5.97 -4.86
N ALA A 88 1.62 -5.10 -4.83
CA ALA A 88 1.08 -4.62 -3.56
C ALA A 88 0.59 -5.78 -2.71
N THR A 89 0.87 -5.73 -1.41
CA THR A 89 0.42 -6.76 -0.46
C THR A 89 -1.08 -6.67 -0.21
N GLY A 90 -1.63 -5.46 -0.28
CA GLY A 90 -3.06 -5.23 -0.13
C GLY A 90 -3.47 -3.83 -0.56
N VAL A 91 -4.75 -3.55 -0.45
CA VAL A 91 -5.33 -2.26 -0.82
C VAL A 91 -6.19 -1.71 0.31
N ILE A 92 -6.27 -0.38 0.36
CA ILE A 92 -7.19 0.35 1.23
C ILE A 92 -8.25 0.99 0.34
N LEU A 93 -9.50 0.64 0.60
CA LEU A 93 -10.64 1.16 -0.15
C LEU A 93 -11.24 2.33 0.63
N PRO A 94 -11.17 3.56 0.08
CA PRO A 94 -11.66 4.74 0.79
C PRO A 94 -13.18 4.86 0.73
N MET A 95 -13.75 5.60 1.67
CA MET A 95 -15.16 6.01 1.67
C MET A 95 -16.15 4.84 1.68
N ILE A 96 -15.82 3.75 2.37
CA ILE A 96 -16.74 2.64 2.59
C ILE A 96 -17.59 2.97 3.83
N GLU A 97 -18.86 3.29 3.61
CA GLU A 97 -19.76 3.77 4.66
C GLU A 97 -20.92 2.83 4.96
N SER A 98 -21.07 1.74 4.18
CA SER A 98 -22.14 0.77 4.34
C SER A 98 -21.70 -0.63 3.98
N ALA A 99 -22.50 -1.63 4.38
CA ALA A 99 -22.27 -3.01 3.97
C ALA A 99 -22.40 -3.18 2.45
N ASP A 100 -23.28 -2.42 1.82
CA ASP A 100 -23.44 -2.48 0.36
C ASP A 100 -22.22 -1.91 -0.36
N ASP A 101 -21.63 -0.82 0.14
CA ASP A 101 -20.37 -0.29 -0.38
C ASP A 101 -19.27 -1.35 -0.30
N ALA A 102 -19.16 -2.03 0.82
CA ALA A 102 -18.17 -3.08 1.02
C ALA A 102 -18.38 -4.25 0.05
N ARG A 103 -19.62 -4.69 -0.15
CA ARG A 103 -19.94 -5.78 -1.08
C ARG A 103 -19.62 -5.39 -2.53
N ALA A 104 -19.90 -4.15 -2.92
CA ALA A 104 -19.62 -3.66 -4.26
C ALA A 104 -18.11 -3.59 -4.57
N SER A 105 -17.26 -3.59 -3.54
CA SER A 105 -15.81 -3.46 -3.66
C SER A 105 -15.09 -4.80 -3.83
N VAL A 106 -15.80 -5.90 -3.66
CA VAL A 106 -15.21 -7.26 -3.66
C VAL A 106 -15.29 -7.94 -5.01
#